data_201dcb5857a99f93c2898be6a9f58135
#
_entry.id   201dcb5857a99f93c2898be6a9f58135
#
_cell.length_a   1.000
_cell.length_b   1.000
_cell.length_c   1.000
_cell.angle_alpha   90.00
_cell.angle_beta   90.00
_cell.angle_gamma   90.00
#
_symmetry.space_group_name_H-M   'P 1'
#
loop_
_entity.id
_entity.type
_entity.pdbx_description
1 polymer ?
#
loop_
_entity_poly.entity_id
_entity_poly.type
_entity_poly.pdbx_seq_one_letter_code
_entity_poly.pdbx_strand_id
1 'polypeptide(L)'
;MSVKKVCVVGPSKKFLSGISYYTIRLANALTTRYGVSVVCFRNLLPKFLFPGHKHVGQDLSNLNFDEKVAAFDGMDWNNPLTWYRAYKFLRKEKPDVILLQWWTSSAAHMHLLICLMNLRLKAKIILEFHEVVDPFEESILPIRLYSRLAGRLLIRRAGGYVTHSDSDKKLLAEKYGMDATRIQVIPHGLYDQYKAVDRDSARQALGVNSDNVIMSFGLIRPYKGIPYLIRAFGELPPEVAGRSRLLLVGEIWEDRESVVTAMNESPYKDRIVLLDRYVSDDEVAKYFSAADIVVLPYLRASQSGVAAIAMTFGKPIIVSRVGGLEESMAEYSGTYFVPPGDSAAIAEALVRIMAEKPAPFEPPKRGWEEIVEKYSAIIER
;
A
#
# COMPACT_ATOMS: atom_id res chain seq x y z
N MET A 1 -0.89 26.90 25.02
CA MET A 1 -1.75 25.71 24.90
C MET A 1 -0.83 24.49 24.85
N SER A 2 -1.16 23.40 25.56
CA SER A 2 -0.39 22.15 25.47
C SER A 2 -0.52 21.57 24.06
N VAL A 3 0.59 21.06 23.52
CA VAL A 3 0.58 20.37 22.23
C VAL A 3 -0.32 19.14 22.30
N LYS A 4 -1.30 19.04 21.40
CA LYS A 4 -2.22 17.89 21.32
C LYS A 4 -1.45 16.60 21.03
N LYS A 5 -1.87 15.50 21.62
CA LYS A 5 -1.19 14.21 21.51
C LYS A 5 -1.99 13.24 20.66
N VAL A 6 -1.34 12.64 19.67
CA VAL A 6 -1.95 11.68 18.74
C VAL A 6 -1.25 10.33 18.87
N CYS A 7 -2.04 9.26 19.00
CA CYS A 7 -1.53 7.90 18.95
C CYS A 7 -1.99 7.22 17.65
N VAL A 8 -1.05 6.83 16.80
CA VAL A 8 -1.34 6.01 15.61
C VAL A 8 -1.28 4.54 15.99
N VAL A 9 -2.30 3.77 15.60
CA VAL A 9 -2.39 2.33 15.85
C VAL A 9 -2.45 1.60 14.52
N GLY A 10 -1.40 0.87 14.19
CA GLY A 10 -1.25 0.22 12.89
C GLY A 10 -0.32 -0.99 12.92
N PRO A 11 0.05 -1.54 11.76
CA PRO A 11 0.96 -2.68 11.69
C PRO A 11 2.40 -2.27 12.04
N SER A 12 3.13 -3.20 12.66
CA SER A 12 4.58 -3.07 12.89
C SER A 12 5.35 -3.08 11.57
N LYS A 13 6.53 -2.44 11.54
CA LYS A 13 7.47 -2.56 10.41
C LYS A 13 7.91 -4.01 10.15
N LYS A 14 7.80 -4.87 11.14
CA LYS A 14 8.07 -6.31 11.04
C LYS A 14 6.94 -7.10 10.41
N PHE A 15 5.81 -6.47 10.15
CA PHE A 15 4.70 -7.01 9.41
C PHE A 15 4.75 -6.45 7.99
N LEU A 16 5.21 -7.26 7.05
CA LEU A 16 5.41 -6.86 5.64
C LEU A 16 4.10 -6.43 4.98
N SER A 17 3.84 -5.15 4.99
CA SER A 17 2.74 -4.56 4.22
C SER A 17 3.07 -3.12 3.84
N GLY A 18 2.52 -2.65 2.71
CA GLY A 18 2.62 -1.24 2.33
C GLY A 18 2.08 -0.29 3.41
N ILE A 19 1.14 -0.78 4.25
CA ILE A 19 0.55 0.00 5.33
C ILE A 19 1.55 0.23 6.47
N SER A 20 2.50 -0.68 6.71
CA SER A 20 3.56 -0.47 7.70
C SER A 20 4.42 0.76 7.36
N TYR A 21 4.74 0.94 6.08
CA TYR A 21 5.43 2.14 5.59
C TYR A 21 4.58 3.39 5.79
N TYR A 22 3.31 3.31 5.43
CA TYR A 22 2.38 4.41 5.62
C TYR A 22 2.27 4.81 7.09
N THR A 23 2.15 3.83 8.00
CA THR A 23 2.09 4.07 9.45
C THR A 23 3.30 4.87 9.95
N ILE A 24 4.51 4.47 9.54
CA ILE A 24 5.74 5.15 9.94
C ILE A 24 5.79 6.56 9.36
N ARG A 25 5.49 6.72 8.06
CA ARG A 25 5.52 8.03 7.39
C ARG A 25 4.50 8.99 7.99
N LEU A 26 3.28 8.53 8.23
CA LEU A 26 2.23 9.34 8.85
C LEU A 26 2.63 9.75 10.27
N ALA A 27 3.11 8.81 11.10
CA ALA A 27 3.54 9.11 12.45
C ALA A 27 4.67 10.15 12.46
N ASN A 28 5.69 9.98 11.62
CA ASN A 28 6.80 10.93 11.50
C ASN A 28 6.31 12.31 11.04
N ALA A 29 5.44 12.37 10.03
CA ALA A 29 4.92 13.63 9.52
C ALA A 29 4.08 14.38 10.58
N LEU A 30 3.27 13.68 11.35
CA LEU A 30 2.46 14.28 12.42
C LEU A 30 3.30 14.91 13.53
N THR A 31 4.60 14.53 13.71
CA THR A 31 5.49 15.15 14.73
C THR A 31 5.75 16.62 14.47
N THR A 32 5.47 17.12 13.27
CA THR A 32 5.61 18.56 12.95
C THR A 32 4.60 19.43 13.69
N ARG A 33 3.47 18.84 14.13
CA ARG A 33 2.38 19.60 14.81
C ARG A 33 1.93 19.00 16.13
N TYR A 34 2.16 17.70 16.36
CA TYR A 34 1.61 16.95 17.49
C TYR A 34 2.68 16.22 18.28
N GLY A 35 2.38 15.94 19.55
CA GLY A 35 3.11 14.91 20.30
C GLY A 35 2.64 13.53 19.81
N VAL A 36 3.53 12.74 19.22
CA VAL A 36 3.14 11.49 18.54
C VAL A 36 3.60 10.27 19.30
N SER A 37 2.68 9.32 19.45
CA SER A 37 2.98 7.96 19.90
C SER A 37 2.40 6.93 18.92
N VAL A 38 2.94 5.71 18.92
CA VAL A 38 2.43 4.61 18.10
C VAL A 38 2.26 3.33 18.90
N VAL A 39 1.22 2.57 18.60
CA VAL A 39 1.03 1.19 19.06
C VAL A 39 1.00 0.29 17.83
N CYS A 40 2.01 -0.58 17.69
CA CYS A 40 2.14 -1.43 16.53
C CYS A 40 1.72 -2.87 16.82
N PHE A 41 0.94 -3.44 15.91
CA PHE A 41 0.57 -4.86 15.89
C PHE A 41 1.69 -5.66 15.25
N ARG A 42 2.32 -6.55 16.03
CA ARG A 42 3.45 -7.36 15.57
C ARG A 42 3.01 -8.65 14.90
N ASN A 43 2.03 -9.35 15.49
CA ASN A 43 1.45 -10.57 14.96
C ASN A 43 -0.07 -10.42 14.91
N LEU A 44 -0.68 -10.72 13.75
CA LEU A 44 -2.12 -10.57 13.50
C LEU A 44 -2.87 -11.90 13.48
N LEU A 45 -2.18 -12.97 13.08
CA LEU A 45 -2.70 -14.32 12.89
C LEU A 45 -1.62 -15.34 13.23
N PRO A 46 -1.99 -16.62 13.45
CA PRO A 46 -1.04 -17.72 13.47
C PRO A 46 -0.16 -17.70 12.21
N LYS A 47 1.15 -17.89 12.36
CA LYS A 47 2.12 -17.78 11.27
C LYS A 47 1.77 -18.65 10.05
N PHE A 48 1.21 -19.85 10.28
CA PHE A 48 0.84 -20.77 9.20
C PHE A 48 -0.35 -20.31 8.33
N LEU A 49 -1.13 -19.34 8.81
CA LEU A 49 -2.24 -18.74 8.04
C LEU A 49 -1.80 -17.51 7.22
N PHE A 50 -0.54 -17.10 7.35
CA PHE A 50 -0.04 -15.91 6.67
C PHE A 50 0.94 -16.31 5.55
N PRO A 51 0.64 -16.04 4.25
CA PRO A 51 1.49 -16.44 3.13
C PRO A 51 2.94 -15.96 3.25
N GLY A 52 3.16 -14.73 3.70
CA GLY A 52 4.48 -14.12 3.93
C GLY A 52 5.14 -14.49 5.27
N HIS A 53 4.74 -15.57 5.94
CA HIS A 53 5.22 -15.92 7.29
C HIS A 53 6.74 -16.05 7.43
N LYS A 54 7.45 -16.37 6.36
CA LYS A 54 8.93 -16.51 6.33
C LYS A 54 9.64 -15.18 6.63
N HIS A 55 9.00 -14.06 6.32
CA HIS A 55 9.57 -12.72 6.47
C HIS A 55 9.04 -11.97 7.69
N VAL A 56 8.00 -12.48 8.34
CA VAL A 56 7.44 -11.86 9.56
C VAL A 56 8.48 -11.88 10.67
N GLY A 57 8.80 -10.69 11.18
CA GLY A 57 9.81 -10.50 12.22
C GLY A 57 11.19 -10.12 11.72
N GLN A 58 11.43 -10.11 10.39
CA GLN A 58 12.65 -9.58 9.80
C GLN A 58 12.57 -8.07 9.64
N ASP A 59 13.70 -7.39 9.81
CA ASP A 59 13.82 -5.94 9.59
C ASP A 59 14.23 -5.70 8.14
N LEU A 60 13.24 -5.61 7.25
CA LEU A 60 13.45 -5.52 5.80
C LEU A 60 13.31 -4.08 5.29
N SER A 61 13.00 -3.14 6.17
CA SER A 61 12.85 -1.73 5.83
C SER A 61 13.85 -0.85 6.59
N ASN A 62 14.46 0.08 5.88
CA ASN A 62 15.31 1.12 6.46
C ASN A 62 14.51 2.27 7.06
N LEU A 63 13.17 2.28 6.87
CA LEU A 63 12.31 3.31 7.42
C LEU A 63 12.08 3.08 8.92
N ASN A 64 12.37 4.11 9.72
CA ASN A 64 12.23 4.09 11.17
C ASN A 64 11.30 5.22 11.63
N PHE A 65 10.74 5.05 12.82
CA PHE A 65 10.09 6.16 13.50
C PHE A 65 11.11 7.23 13.88
N ASP A 66 10.73 8.51 13.75
CA ASP A 66 11.51 9.65 14.27
C ASP A 66 11.74 9.48 15.77
N GLU A 67 12.85 9.98 16.29
CA GLU A 67 13.18 9.94 17.72
C GLU A 67 12.13 10.63 18.61
N LYS A 68 11.35 11.55 18.03
CA LYS A 68 10.23 12.23 18.70
C LYS A 68 9.00 11.35 18.85
N VAL A 69 8.92 10.21 18.15
CA VAL A 69 7.78 9.29 18.20
C VAL A 69 8.00 8.27 19.32
N ALA A 70 7.14 8.30 20.34
CA ALA A 70 7.12 7.25 21.35
C ALA A 70 6.50 5.98 20.78
N ALA A 71 7.24 4.88 20.68
CA ALA A 71 6.78 3.66 20.02
C ALA A 71 6.60 2.47 20.99
N PHE A 72 5.46 1.81 20.91
CA PHE A 72 5.24 0.48 21.46
C PHE A 72 5.02 -0.51 20.29
N ASP A 73 6.10 -1.20 19.90
CA ASP A 73 6.07 -2.20 18.84
C ASP A 73 6.01 -3.62 19.43
N GLY A 74 4.83 -4.19 19.57
CA GLY A 74 4.76 -5.52 20.15
C GLY A 74 3.40 -5.99 20.63
N MET A 75 2.29 -5.43 20.15
CA MET A 75 0.96 -5.96 20.47
C MET A 75 0.67 -7.18 19.60
N ASP A 76 0.48 -8.33 20.23
CA ASP A 76 0.21 -9.61 19.58
C ASP A 76 -1.27 -9.99 19.69
N TRP A 77 -1.82 -10.64 18.67
CA TRP A 77 -3.23 -11.01 18.56
C TRP A 77 -3.71 -11.95 19.68
N ASN A 78 -2.85 -12.80 20.23
CA ASN A 78 -3.18 -13.86 21.17
C ASN A 78 -2.44 -13.78 22.52
N ASN A 79 -1.76 -12.66 22.82
CA ASN A 79 -0.96 -12.53 24.04
C ASN A 79 -1.46 -11.39 24.94
N PRO A 80 -2.29 -11.70 25.99
CA PRO A 80 -2.84 -10.70 26.89
C PRO A 80 -1.81 -9.84 27.63
N LEU A 81 -0.60 -10.36 27.86
CA LEU A 81 0.46 -9.58 28.49
C LEU A 81 0.88 -8.40 27.63
N THR A 82 0.90 -8.59 26.31
CA THR A 82 1.21 -7.50 25.37
C THR A 82 0.08 -6.46 25.35
N TRP A 83 -1.17 -6.86 25.52
CA TRP A 83 -2.31 -5.95 25.62
C TRP A 83 -2.22 -5.08 26.88
N TYR A 84 -1.87 -5.68 28.02
CA TYR A 84 -1.65 -4.93 29.25
C TYR A 84 -0.49 -3.94 29.14
N ARG A 85 0.61 -4.32 28.47
CA ARG A 85 1.75 -3.44 28.20
C ARG A 85 1.35 -2.28 27.29
N ALA A 86 0.58 -2.53 26.22
CA ALA A 86 0.01 -1.51 25.36
C ALA A 86 -0.89 -0.54 26.15
N TYR A 87 -1.73 -1.05 27.05
CA TYR A 87 -2.56 -0.21 27.92
C TYR A 87 -1.73 0.67 28.87
N LYS A 88 -0.67 0.12 29.49
CA LYS A 88 0.25 0.92 30.32
C LYS A 88 0.93 2.02 29.51
N PHE A 89 1.35 1.70 28.28
CA PHE A 89 1.93 2.67 27.36
C PHE A 89 0.95 3.79 27.06
N LEU A 90 -0.28 3.47 26.61
CA LEU A 90 -1.31 4.45 26.32
C LEU A 90 -1.65 5.33 27.54
N ARG A 91 -1.67 4.74 28.74
CA ARG A 91 -1.88 5.52 29.99
C ARG A 91 -0.73 6.48 30.31
N LYS A 92 0.50 6.13 29.93
CA LYS A 92 1.68 7.00 30.10
C LYS A 92 1.63 8.14 29.10
N GLU A 93 1.39 7.83 27.83
CA GLU A 93 1.40 8.83 26.73
C GLU A 93 0.19 9.77 26.79
N LYS A 94 -0.99 9.28 27.28
CA LYS A 94 -2.23 10.05 27.41
C LYS A 94 -2.63 10.75 26.12
N PRO A 95 -2.87 10.01 25.03
CA PRO A 95 -3.27 10.61 23.76
C PRO A 95 -4.63 11.31 23.86
N ASP A 96 -4.77 12.46 23.21
CA ASP A 96 -6.04 13.15 23.01
C ASP A 96 -6.82 12.52 21.86
N VAL A 97 -6.10 11.96 20.88
CA VAL A 97 -6.66 11.29 19.70
C VAL A 97 -5.96 9.96 19.47
N ILE A 98 -6.74 8.93 19.16
CA ILE A 98 -6.26 7.61 18.73
C ILE A 98 -6.73 7.39 17.29
N LEU A 99 -5.77 7.27 16.35
CA LEU A 99 -6.00 6.99 14.94
C LEU A 99 -5.83 5.48 14.72
N LEU A 100 -6.92 4.76 14.44
CA LEU A 100 -6.93 3.32 14.20
C LEU A 100 -6.89 3.03 12.70
N GLN A 101 -5.84 2.38 12.24
CA GLN A 101 -5.69 2.00 10.84
C GLN A 101 -6.32 0.62 10.59
N TRP A 102 -7.40 0.59 9.81
CA TRP A 102 -8.10 -0.63 9.41
C TRP A 102 -7.68 -1.05 8.00
N TRP A 103 -7.15 -2.26 7.86
CA TRP A 103 -6.80 -2.84 6.55
C TRP A 103 -7.19 -4.31 6.39
N THR A 104 -7.57 -4.98 7.48
CA THR A 104 -8.03 -6.38 7.52
C THR A 104 -8.85 -6.63 8.78
N SER A 105 -9.85 -7.48 8.69
CA SER A 105 -10.63 -7.90 9.86
C SER A 105 -9.84 -8.74 10.85
N SER A 106 -8.72 -9.33 10.44
CA SER A 106 -7.85 -10.07 11.36
C SER A 106 -7.27 -9.19 12.49
N ALA A 107 -7.16 -7.88 12.27
CA ALA A 107 -6.76 -6.91 13.29
C ALA A 107 -7.94 -6.40 14.18
N ALA A 108 -9.18 -6.72 13.83
CA ALA A 108 -10.37 -6.12 14.42
C ALA A 108 -10.47 -6.28 15.94
N HIS A 109 -10.17 -7.47 16.46
CA HIS A 109 -10.24 -7.72 17.90
C HIS A 109 -9.21 -6.89 18.68
N MET A 110 -8.02 -6.63 18.11
CA MET A 110 -7.03 -5.76 18.73
C MET A 110 -7.47 -4.30 18.70
N HIS A 111 -8.09 -3.84 17.60
CA HIS A 111 -8.70 -2.51 17.54
C HIS A 111 -9.83 -2.37 18.59
N LEU A 112 -10.68 -3.39 18.75
CA LEU A 112 -11.73 -3.40 19.78
C LEU A 112 -11.14 -3.38 21.19
N LEU A 113 -10.02 -4.08 21.44
CA LEU A 113 -9.30 -3.99 22.72
C LEU A 113 -8.76 -2.56 22.98
N ILE A 114 -8.21 -1.88 21.97
CA ILE A 114 -7.81 -0.48 22.10
C ILE A 114 -9.04 0.40 22.42
N CYS A 115 -10.18 0.19 21.76
CA CYS A 115 -11.42 0.89 22.08
C CYS A 115 -11.88 0.64 23.53
N LEU A 116 -11.73 -0.59 24.02
CA LEU A 116 -12.04 -0.94 25.43
C LEU A 116 -11.10 -0.21 26.41
N MET A 117 -9.81 -0.21 26.13
CA MET A 117 -8.81 0.55 26.91
C MET A 117 -9.14 2.05 26.91
N ASN A 118 -9.64 2.55 25.79
CA ASN A 118 -10.00 3.96 25.62
C ASN A 118 -11.19 4.41 26.46
N LEU A 119 -12.02 3.51 26.97
CA LEU A 119 -13.09 3.89 27.92
C LEU A 119 -12.56 4.63 29.15
N ARG A 120 -11.30 4.34 29.54
CA ARG A 120 -10.64 5.01 30.67
C ARG A 120 -9.77 6.20 30.25
N LEU A 121 -9.28 6.22 28.98
CA LEU A 121 -8.43 7.28 28.44
C LEU A 121 -9.26 8.44 27.93
N LYS A 122 -10.45 8.18 27.39
CA LYS A 122 -11.41 9.15 26.81
C LYS A 122 -10.85 9.94 25.63
N ALA A 123 -9.87 9.38 24.89
CA ALA A 123 -9.37 9.96 23.67
C ALA A 123 -10.42 9.91 22.55
N LYS A 124 -10.39 10.87 21.63
CA LYS A 124 -11.19 10.80 20.40
C LYS A 124 -10.64 9.69 19.51
N ILE A 125 -11.50 8.81 19.02
CA ILE A 125 -11.10 7.74 18.08
C ILE A 125 -11.39 8.21 16.64
N ILE A 126 -10.39 8.15 15.77
CA ILE A 126 -10.52 8.28 14.33
C ILE A 126 -10.24 6.91 13.71
N LEU A 127 -11.14 6.43 12.85
CA LEU A 127 -10.99 5.17 12.15
C LEU A 127 -10.61 5.43 10.69
N GLU A 128 -9.44 4.97 10.31
CA GLU A 128 -8.85 5.13 8.98
C GLU A 128 -8.94 3.81 8.22
N PHE A 129 -9.62 3.80 7.09
CA PHE A 129 -9.82 2.61 6.26
C PHE A 129 -8.86 2.61 5.07
N HIS A 130 -7.88 1.70 5.10
CA HIS A 130 -6.99 1.42 3.98
C HIS A 130 -7.59 0.40 3.00
N GLU A 131 -8.42 -0.50 3.51
CA GLU A 131 -9.18 -1.47 2.71
C GLU A 131 -10.60 -1.54 3.27
N VAL A 132 -11.60 -1.23 2.45
CA VAL A 132 -13.01 -1.28 2.87
C VAL A 132 -13.59 -2.67 2.69
N VAL A 133 -13.17 -3.36 1.62
CA VAL A 133 -13.62 -4.72 1.29
C VAL A 133 -12.43 -5.58 0.90
N ASP A 134 -12.13 -6.60 1.69
CA ASP A 134 -11.24 -7.68 1.31
C ASP A 134 -12.08 -8.82 0.69
N PRO A 135 -11.88 -9.19 -0.60
CA PRO A 135 -12.62 -10.28 -1.24
C PRO A 135 -12.44 -11.64 -0.58
N PHE A 136 -11.27 -11.93 -0.01
CA PHE A 136 -11.09 -13.15 0.74
C PHE A 136 -12.02 -13.18 1.97
N GLU A 137 -12.15 -12.06 2.68
CA GLU A 137 -13.07 -11.93 3.80
C GLU A 137 -14.54 -12.03 3.36
N GLU A 138 -14.89 -11.45 2.23
CA GLU A 138 -16.26 -11.51 1.67
C GLU A 138 -16.62 -12.90 1.11
N SER A 139 -15.64 -13.70 0.69
CA SER A 139 -15.88 -15.04 0.13
C SER A 139 -16.22 -16.09 1.20
N ILE A 140 -15.79 -15.90 2.44
CA ILE A 140 -15.96 -16.85 3.55
C ILE A 140 -17.00 -16.32 4.54
N LEU A 141 -18.19 -16.94 4.57
CA LEU A 141 -19.34 -16.45 5.34
C LEU A 141 -19.03 -16.13 6.82
N PRO A 142 -18.37 -16.99 7.62
CA PRO A 142 -18.04 -16.67 9.01
C PRO A 142 -17.13 -15.43 9.12
N ILE A 143 -16.12 -15.31 8.25
CA ILE A 143 -15.19 -14.18 8.24
C ILE A 143 -15.93 -12.91 7.86
N ARG A 144 -16.79 -12.95 6.85
CA ARG A 144 -17.63 -11.84 6.41
C ARG A 144 -18.54 -11.33 7.53
N LEU A 145 -19.20 -12.23 8.26
CA LEU A 145 -20.06 -11.87 9.39
C LEU A 145 -19.25 -11.23 10.53
N TYR A 146 -18.10 -11.81 10.85
CA TYR A 146 -17.18 -11.27 11.85
C TYR A 146 -16.68 -9.87 11.44
N SER A 147 -16.21 -9.69 10.21
CA SER A 147 -15.71 -8.40 9.68
C SER A 147 -16.80 -7.32 9.76
N ARG A 148 -18.05 -7.65 9.36
CA ARG A 148 -19.18 -6.72 9.41
C ARG A 148 -19.55 -6.34 10.85
N LEU A 149 -19.60 -7.32 11.77
CA LEU A 149 -19.92 -7.06 13.17
C LEU A 149 -18.84 -6.21 13.83
N ALA A 150 -17.58 -6.59 13.67
CA ALA A 150 -16.45 -5.85 14.24
C ALA A 150 -16.36 -4.43 13.67
N GLY A 151 -16.53 -4.26 12.35
CA GLY A 151 -16.57 -2.96 11.70
C GLY A 151 -17.68 -2.06 12.27
N ARG A 152 -18.90 -2.59 12.44
CA ARG A 152 -20.01 -1.83 13.07
C ARG A 152 -19.71 -1.41 14.50
N LEU A 153 -19.07 -2.28 15.28
CA LEU A 153 -18.70 -1.96 16.67
C LEU A 153 -17.63 -0.87 16.72
N LEU A 154 -16.63 -0.90 15.83
CA LEU A 154 -15.60 0.11 15.75
C LEU A 154 -16.16 1.46 15.26
N ILE A 155 -17.01 1.45 14.24
CA ILE A 155 -17.69 2.65 13.74
C ILE A 155 -18.51 3.33 14.84
N ARG A 156 -19.23 2.57 15.68
CA ARG A 156 -19.97 3.15 16.81
C ARG A 156 -19.10 3.81 17.88
N ARG A 157 -17.80 3.46 17.92
CA ARG A 157 -16.84 4.03 18.89
C ARG A 157 -16.04 5.19 18.32
N ALA A 158 -16.01 5.34 16.99
CA ALA A 158 -15.22 6.36 16.33
C ALA A 158 -16.00 7.68 16.21
N GLY A 159 -15.30 8.77 16.49
CA GLY A 159 -15.78 10.15 16.31
C GLY A 159 -15.45 10.75 14.95
N GLY A 160 -14.59 10.08 14.15
CA GLY A 160 -14.20 10.52 12.81
C GLY A 160 -13.80 9.35 11.93
N TYR A 161 -13.88 9.53 10.61
CA TYR A 161 -13.61 8.49 9.63
C TYR A 161 -12.77 9.03 8.50
N VAL A 162 -11.78 8.25 8.04
CA VAL A 162 -10.90 8.58 6.93
C VAL A 162 -10.90 7.42 5.94
N THR A 163 -10.95 7.75 4.66
CA THR A 163 -10.68 6.86 3.52
C THR A 163 -9.69 7.55 2.58
N HIS A 164 -9.19 6.83 1.58
CA HIS A 164 -8.15 7.35 0.71
C HIS A 164 -8.63 7.73 -0.70
N SER A 165 -9.90 7.42 -1.02
CA SER A 165 -10.55 7.75 -2.29
C SER A 165 -12.04 8.02 -2.11
N ASP A 166 -12.67 8.70 -3.06
CA ASP A 166 -14.12 8.90 -3.07
C ASP A 166 -14.86 7.58 -3.36
N SER A 167 -14.26 6.67 -4.11
CA SER A 167 -14.77 5.30 -4.32
C SER A 167 -14.84 4.55 -2.99
N ASP A 168 -13.79 4.56 -2.19
CA ASP A 168 -13.78 3.92 -0.87
C ASP A 168 -14.76 4.59 0.10
N LYS A 169 -14.90 5.91 0.03
CA LYS A 169 -15.89 6.66 0.81
C LYS A 169 -17.32 6.21 0.50
N LYS A 170 -17.68 6.09 -0.77
CA LYS A 170 -18.98 5.59 -1.20
C LYS A 170 -19.21 4.16 -0.72
N LEU A 171 -18.22 3.28 -0.96
CA LEU A 171 -18.27 1.88 -0.56
C LEU A 171 -18.41 1.72 0.97
N LEU A 172 -17.71 2.52 1.76
CA LEU A 172 -17.81 2.51 3.22
C LEU A 172 -19.19 2.98 3.69
N ALA A 173 -19.71 4.05 3.09
CA ALA A 173 -21.04 4.58 3.40
C ALA A 173 -22.12 3.54 3.11
N GLU A 174 -22.08 2.89 1.96
CA GLU A 174 -23.03 1.84 1.57
C GLU A 174 -22.91 0.59 2.44
N LYS A 175 -21.70 0.08 2.66
CA LYS A 175 -21.46 -1.16 3.42
C LYS A 175 -21.98 -1.09 4.86
N TYR A 176 -21.86 0.08 5.50
CA TYR A 176 -22.21 0.27 6.90
C TYR A 176 -23.41 1.17 7.15
N GLY A 177 -24.02 1.73 6.11
CA GLY A 177 -25.17 2.66 6.24
C GLY A 177 -24.78 3.96 6.91
N MET A 178 -23.61 4.53 6.54
CA MET A 178 -23.07 5.74 7.16
C MET A 178 -23.39 6.98 6.34
N ASP A 179 -23.51 8.11 7.02
CA ASP A 179 -23.53 9.42 6.36
C ASP A 179 -22.15 9.72 5.76
N ALA A 180 -22.10 9.81 4.42
CA ALA A 180 -20.88 10.07 3.68
C ALA A 180 -20.23 11.42 4.03
N THR A 181 -20.99 12.41 4.55
CA THR A 181 -20.45 13.71 4.96
C THR A 181 -19.51 13.61 6.18
N ARG A 182 -19.63 12.54 6.96
CA ARG A 182 -18.78 12.27 8.11
C ARG A 182 -17.45 11.59 7.75
N ILE A 183 -17.30 11.16 6.50
CA ILE A 183 -16.11 10.45 6.00
C ILE A 183 -15.24 11.45 5.24
N GLN A 184 -14.01 11.65 5.70
CA GLN A 184 -13.02 12.47 5.01
C GLN A 184 -12.19 11.62 4.06
N VAL A 185 -11.90 12.17 2.87
CA VAL A 185 -10.99 11.57 1.90
C VAL A 185 -9.63 12.23 2.05
N ILE A 186 -8.63 11.45 2.45
CA ILE A 186 -7.24 11.88 2.59
C ILE A 186 -6.38 10.93 1.74
N PRO A 187 -5.87 11.34 0.58
CA PRO A 187 -5.09 10.47 -0.29
C PRO A 187 -3.77 10.07 0.38
N HIS A 188 -3.16 8.97 -0.09
CA HIS A 188 -1.84 8.58 0.37
C HIS A 188 -0.79 9.62 -0.03
N GLY A 189 0.13 9.90 0.87
CA GLY A 189 1.34 10.67 0.58
C GLY A 189 2.30 9.90 -0.34
N LEU A 190 3.21 10.61 -0.99
CA LEU A 190 4.23 10.02 -1.84
C LEU A 190 5.29 9.26 -1.03
N TYR A 191 5.97 8.32 -1.69
CA TYR A 191 7.07 7.53 -1.12
C TYR A 191 8.41 8.15 -1.52
N ASP A 192 8.71 9.33 -0.98
CA ASP A 192 9.87 10.16 -1.31
C ASP A 192 11.18 9.75 -0.58
N GLN A 193 11.16 8.67 0.19
CA GLN A 193 12.35 8.11 0.85
C GLN A 193 13.32 7.44 -0.12
N TYR A 194 12.84 7.00 -1.29
CA TYR A 194 13.68 6.37 -2.30
C TYR A 194 14.30 7.42 -3.20
N LYS A 195 15.63 7.44 -3.27
CA LYS A 195 16.37 8.37 -4.12
C LYS A 195 16.74 7.69 -5.43
N ALA A 196 16.44 8.35 -6.55
CA ALA A 196 16.85 7.87 -7.86
C ALA A 196 18.39 7.74 -7.94
N VAL A 197 18.84 6.68 -8.59
CA VAL A 197 20.24 6.47 -8.97
C VAL A 197 20.35 6.58 -10.49
N ASP A 198 21.58 6.70 -11.00
CA ASP A 198 21.80 6.75 -12.44
C ASP A 198 21.21 5.51 -13.12
N ARG A 199 20.47 5.72 -14.22
CA ARG A 199 19.73 4.68 -14.95
C ARG A 199 20.66 3.58 -15.49
N ASP A 200 21.77 3.97 -16.10
CA ASP A 200 22.68 3.02 -16.74
C ASP A 200 23.45 2.22 -15.68
N SER A 201 23.86 2.87 -14.59
CA SER A 201 24.45 2.20 -13.42
C SER A 201 23.48 1.21 -12.78
N ALA A 202 22.18 1.57 -12.67
CA ALA A 202 21.14 0.67 -12.15
C ALA A 202 20.97 -0.55 -13.06
N ARG A 203 20.92 -0.37 -14.38
CA ARG A 203 20.82 -1.44 -15.37
C ARG A 203 22.02 -2.38 -15.36
N GLN A 204 23.22 -1.81 -15.29
CA GLN A 204 24.45 -2.59 -15.16
C GLN A 204 24.43 -3.47 -13.90
N ALA A 205 24.06 -2.88 -12.76
CA ALA A 205 23.97 -3.61 -11.48
C ALA A 205 22.92 -4.73 -11.50
N LEU A 206 21.85 -4.60 -12.30
CA LEU A 206 20.79 -5.59 -12.45
C LEU A 206 21.03 -6.57 -13.62
N GLY A 207 22.11 -6.39 -14.38
CA GLY A 207 22.40 -7.22 -15.55
C GLY A 207 21.37 -7.07 -16.68
N VAL A 208 20.71 -5.91 -16.75
CA VAL A 208 19.67 -5.62 -17.75
C VAL A 208 20.24 -4.81 -18.89
N ASN A 209 20.44 -5.48 -20.03
CA ASN A 209 20.91 -4.86 -21.27
C ASN A 209 19.78 -4.85 -22.30
N SER A 210 18.97 -3.79 -22.32
CA SER A 210 17.85 -3.61 -23.25
C SER A 210 17.52 -2.12 -23.40
N ASP A 211 17.02 -1.71 -24.58
CA ASP A 211 16.65 -0.32 -24.82
C ASP A 211 15.45 0.08 -23.95
N ASN A 212 14.46 -0.82 -23.84
CA ASN A 212 13.25 -0.59 -23.08
C ASN A 212 13.15 -1.60 -21.92
N VAL A 213 12.92 -1.11 -20.73
CA VAL A 213 12.71 -1.92 -19.52
C VAL A 213 11.30 -1.65 -18.97
N ILE A 214 10.43 -2.64 -19.12
CA ILE A 214 9.06 -2.64 -18.61
C ILE A 214 9.10 -3.36 -17.27
N MET A 215 8.45 -2.80 -16.25
CA MET A 215 8.48 -3.39 -14.92
C MET A 215 7.09 -3.48 -14.28
N SER A 216 6.79 -4.62 -13.68
CA SER A 216 5.79 -4.73 -12.61
C SER A 216 6.48 -5.07 -11.30
N PHE A 217 6.08 -4.39 -10.21
CA PHE A 217 6.77 -4.47 -8.93
C PHE A 217 5.81 -4.80 -7.77
N GLY A 218 6.35 -5.47 -6.75
CA GLY A 218 5.67 -5.78 -5.48
C GLY A 218 5.13 -7.19 -5.41
N LEU A 219 4.57 -7.57 -4.27
CA LEU A 219 4.06 -8.93 -4.03
C LEU A 219 3.08 -9.36 -5.11
N ILE A 220 3.31 -10.52 -5.71
CA ILE A 220 2.50 -11.05 -6.81
C ILE A 220 1.36 -11.88 -6.23
N ARG A 221 0.12 -11.45 -6.56
CA ARG A 221 -1.14 -12.07 -6.17
C ARG A 221 -2.12 -11.98 -7.35
N PRO A 222 -3.17 -12.82 -7.43
CA PRO A 222 -4.09 -12.89 -8.58
C PRO A 222 -4.65 -11.52 -8.99
N TYR A 223 -5.05 -10.69 -8.02
CA TYR A 223 -5.62 -9.37 -8.30
C TYR A 223 -4.64 -8.37 -8.95
N LYS A 224 -3.33 -8.66 -8.92
CA LYS A 224 -2.29 -7.85 -9.58
C LYS A 224 -2.28 -8.02 -11.11
N GLY A 225 -2.97 -9.03 -11.63
CA GLY A 225 -3.17 -9.20 -13.07
C GLY A 225 -1.90 -9.48 -13.88
N ILE A 226 -0.84 -10.01 -13.27
CA ILE A 226 0.46 -10.25 -13.92
C ILE A 226 0.35 -11.09 -15.21
N PRO A 227 -0.49 -12.14 -15.31
CA PRO A 227 -0.66 -12.89 -16.55
C PRO A 227 -1.13 -12.03 -17.73
N TYR A 228 -1.92 -10.98 -17.50
CA TYR A 228 -2.36 -10.06 -18.56
C TYR A 228 -1.19 -9.22 -19.10
N LEU A 229 -0.28 -8.77 -18.22
CA LEU A 229 0.93 -8.07 -18.64
C LEU A 229 1.87 -8.98 -19.44
N ILE A 230 2.01 -10.24 -19.03
CA ILE A 230 2.84 -11.22 -19.75
C ILE A 230 2.28 -11.46 -21.16
N ARG A 231 0.96 -11.61 -21.30
CA ARG A 231 0.30 -11.75 -22.61
C ARG A 231 0.49 -10.48 -23.43
N ALA A 232 0.26 -9.30 -22.86
CA ALA A 232 0.49 -8.03 -23.53
C ALA A 232 1.92 -7.90 -24.07
N PHE A 233 2.91 -8.34 -23.30
CA PHE A 233 4.31 -8.36 -23.74
C PHE A 233 4.51 -9.35 -24.90
N GLY A 234 3.80 -10.49 -24.92
CA GLY A 234 3.77 -11.46 -25.99
C GLY A 234 3.12 -10.95 -27.28
N GLU A 235 2.25 -9.95 -27.19
CA GLU A 235 1.54 -9.32 -28.32
C GLU A 235 2.32 -8.16 -28.95
N LEU A 236 3.48 -7.78 -28.38
CA LEU A 236 4.29 -6.69 -28.95
C LEU A 236 4.84 -7.05 -30.33
N PRO A 237 4.95 -6.05 -31.25
CA PRO A 237 5.64 -6.24 -32.52
C PRO A 237 7.07 -6.76 -32.31
N PRO A 238 7.58 -7.68 -33.17
CA PRO A 238 8.88 -8.31 -33.00
C PRO A 238 10.05 -7.33 -32.83
N GLU A 239 10.02 -6.23 -33.55
CA GLU A 239 11.03 -5.16 -33.48
C GLU A 239 11.00 -4.42 -32.14
N VAL A 240 9.85 -4.29 -31.50
CA VAL A 240 9.67 -3.68 -30.18
C VAL A 240 10.06 -4.67 -29.10
N ALA A 241 9.53 -5.90 -29.15
CA ALA A 241 9.84 -6.95 -28.20
C ALA A 241 11.34 -7.30 -28.19
N GLY A 242 11.97 -7.32 -29.39
CA GLY A 242 13.39 -7.58 -29.58
C GLY A 242 14.32 -6.63 -28.83
N ARG A 243 13.87 -5.39 -28.60
CA ARG A 243 14.61 -4.34 -27.89
C ARG A 243 14.12 -4.12 -26.45
N SER A 244 13.13 -4.89 -26.01
CA SER A 244 12.49 -4.73 -24.72
C SER A 244 12.79 -5.88 -23.77
N ARG A 245 12.69 -5.64 -22.46
CA ARG A 245 12.74 -6.65 -21.40
C ARG A 245 11.63 -6.40 -20.39
N LEU A 246 10.93 -7.44 -20.02
CA LEU A 246 9.92 -7.41 -18.97
C LEU A 246 10.51 -7.91 -17.64
N LEU A 247 10.49 -7.05 -16.63
CA LEU A 247 10.89 -7.38 -15.27
C LEU A 247 9.65 -7.58 -14.38
N LEU A 248 9.46 -8.78 -13.88
CA LEU A 248 8.47 -9.11 -12.87
C LEU A 248 9.19 -9.22 -11.53
N VAL A 249 9.05 -8.20 -10.69
CA VAL A 249 9.89 -8.03 -9.50
C VAL A 249 9.02 -8.15 -8.24
N GLY A 250 9.17 -9.23 -7.51
CA GLY A 250 8.47 -9.46 -6.25
C GLY A 250 8.14 -10.93 -6.01
N GLU A 251 7.95 -11.27 -4.74
CA GLU A 251 7.64 -12.62 -4.30
C GLU A 251 6.22 -13.03 -4.72
N ILE A 252 6.08 -14.23 -5.26
CA ILE A 252 4.77 -14.82 -5.59
C ILE A 252 4.19 -15.43 -4.32
N TRP A 253 3.08 -14.86 -3.85
CA TRP A 253 2.37 -15.36 -2.68
C TRP A 253 1.22 -16.33 -3.03
N GLU A 254 0.61 -16.14 -4.18
CA GLU A 254 -0.57 -16.91 -4.62
C GLU A 254 -0.51 -17.11 -6.13
N ASP A 255 -1.07 -18.24 -6.62
CA ASP A 255 -1.27 -18.53 -8.04
C ASP A 255 0.01 -18.49 -8.90
N ARG A 256 1.06 -19.14 -8.39
CA ARG A 256 2.34 -19.28 -9.10
C ARG A 256 2.18 -19.93 -10.48
N GLU A 257 1.28 -20.92 -10.57
CA GLU A 257 1.05 -21.70 -11.77
C GLU A 257 0.58 -20.80 -12.93
N SER A 258 -0.37 -19.93 -12.70
CA SER A 258 -0.88 -18.98 -13.69
C SER A 258 0.22 -18.06 -14.25
N VAL A 259 1.10 -17.55 -13.39
CA VAL A 259 2.22 -16.71 -13.81
C VAL A 259 3.22 -17.49 -14.64
N VAL A 260 3.64 -18.68 -14.19
CA VAL A 260 4.63 -19.53 -14.87
C VAL A 260 4.08 -20.03 -16.22
N THR A 261 2.80 -20.43 -16.28
CA THR A 261 2.15 -20.84 -17.52
C THR A 261 2.16 -19.70 -18.53
N ALA A 262 1.71 -18.50 -18.14
CA ALA A 262 1.71 -17.34 -19.03
C ALA A 262 3.14 -16.99 -19.55
N MET A 263 4.17 -17.14 -18.71
CA MET A 263 5.57 -16.94 -19.13
C MET A 263 6.00 -17.98 -20.17
N ASN A 264 5.70 -19.26 -19.93
CA ASN A 264 6.09 -20.36 -20.84
C ASN A 264 5.39 -20.28 -22.20
N GLU A 265 4.15 -19.79 -22.24
CA GLU A 265 3.35 -19.60 -23.45
C GLU A 265 3.77 -18.35 -24.24
N SER A 266 4.48 -17.41 -23.63
CA SER A 266 4.91 -16.18 -24.31
C SER A 266 5.94 -16.46 -25.41
N PRO A 267 5.76 -15.90 -26.63
CA PRO A 267 6.76 -16.02 -27.71
C PRO A 267 8.08 -15.34 -27.34
N TYR A 268 8.08 -14.45 -26.35
CA TYR A 268 9.28 -13.72 -25.89
C TYR A 268 9.68 -14.11 -24.45
N LYS A 269 9.44 -15.36 -24.05
CA LYS A 269 9.76 -15.86 -22.69
C LYS A 269 11.20 -15.59 -22.24
N ASP A 270 12.17 -15.65 -23.15
CA ASP A 270 13.60 -15.41 -22.86
C ASP A 270 13.89 -13.92 -22.55
N ARG A 271 12.91 -13.04 -22.76
CA ARG A 271 12.98 -11.61 -22.45
C ARG A 271 12.19 -11.24 -21.20
N ILE A 272 11.58 -12.19 -20.54
CA ILE A 272 10.86 -12.03 -19.28
C ILE A 272 11.75 -12.49 -18.14
N VAL A 273 12.02 -11.61 -17.19
CA VAL A 273 12.81 -11.92 -16.00
C VAL A 273 11.86 -11.90 -14.80
N LEU A 274 11.71 -13.04 -14.14
CA LEU A 274 10.97 -13.15 -12.89
C LEU A 274 11.96 -13.17 -11.72
N LEU A 275 11.88 -12.15 -10.87
CA LEU A 275 12.58 -12.10 -9.59
C LEU A 275 11.59 -12.48 -8.48
N ASP A 276 11.45 -13.80 -8.25
CA ASP A 276 10.52 -14.34 -7.25
C ASP A 276 11.15 -14.35 -5.86
N ARG A 277 11.29 -13.15 -5.30
CA ARG A 277 11.72 -12.93 -3.92
C ARG A 277 11.24 -11.56 -3.41
N TYR A 278 11.27 -11.39 -2.13
CA TYR A 278 11.12 -10.06 -1.54
C TYR A 278 12.30 -9.17 -1.91
N VAL A 279 12.03 -7.92 -2.25
CA VAL A 279 13.02 -6.89 -2.60
C VAL A 279 13.16 -5.94 -1.42
N SER A 280 14.39 -5.77 -0.94
CA SER A 280 14.70 -4.85 0.17
C SER A 280 14.60 -3.39 -0.28
N ASP A 281 14.41 -2.49 0.68
CA ASP A 281 14.32 -1.04 0.41
C ASP A 281 15.54 -0.49 -0.35
N ASP A 282 16.74 -1.01 -0.08
CA ASP A 282 17.97 -0.59 -0.76
C ASP A 282 17.99 -0.93 -2.26
N GLU A 283 17.21 -1.95 -2.64
CA GLU A 283 17.12 -2.37 -4.04
C GLU A 283 16.02 -1.64 -4.80
N VAL A 284 14.96 -1.18 -4.10
CA VAL A 284 13.80 -0.51 -4.73
C VAL A 284 14.24 0.60 -5.66
N ALA A 285 15.13 1.49 -5.19
CA ALA A 285 15.62 2.60 -5.99
C ALA A 285 16.29 2.16 -7.30
N LYS A 286 17.03 1.04 -7.28
CA LYS A 286 17.70 0.50 -8.48
C LYS A 286 16.69 0.02 -9.51
N TYR A 287 15.65 -0.74 -9.08
CA TYR A 287 14.63 -1.24 -10.00
C TYR A 287 13.83 -0.12 -10.64
N PHE A 288 13.37 0.86 -9.85
CA PHE A 288 12.63 2.00 -10.38
C PHE A 288 13.49 2.93 -11.25
N SER A 289 14.78 3.08 -10.95
CA SER A 289 15.69 3.84 -11.82
C SER A 289 15.96 3.13 -13.14
N ALA A 290 16.12 1.80 -13.13
CA ALA A 290 16.35 1.00 -14.32
C ALA A 290 15.15 0.92 -15.27
N ALA A 291 13.92 0.96 -14.73
CA ALA A 291 12.69 0.85 -15.49
C ALA A 291 12.42 2.11 -16.32
N ASP A 292 11.89 1.92 -17.55
CA ASP A 292 11.35 3.00 -18.38
C ASP A 292 9.85 3.14 -18.21
N ILE A 293 9.14 2.02 -18.01
CA ILE A 293 7.68 1.98 -17.89
C ILE A 293 7.33 1.08 -16.70
N VAL A 294 6.46 1.56 -15.84
CA VAL A 294 5.87 0.75 -14.77
C VAL A 294 4.45 0.35 -15.16
N VAL A 295 4.10 -0.94 -14.98
CA VAL A 295 2.77 -1.44 -15.33
C VAL A 295 2.09 -2.01 -14.10
N LEU A 296 0.88 -1.53 -13.84
CA LEU A 296 0.01 -1.95 -12.74
C LEU A 296 -1.30 -2.50 -13.32
N PRO A 297 -1.30 -3.76 -13.84
CA PRO A 297 -2.41 -4.34 -14.58
C PRO A 297 -3.48 -4.91 -13.64
N TYR A 298 -3.77 -4.17 -12.57
CA TYR A 298 -4.58 -4.65 -11.46
C TYR A 298 -6.03 -4.91 -11.87
N LEU A 299 -6.60 -5.98 -11.35
CA LEU A 299 -8.01 -6.31 -11.54
C LEU A 299 -8.90 -5.60 -10.51
N ARG A 300 -8.29 -5.14 -9.40
CA ARG A 300 -8.90 -4.33 -8.35
C ARG A 300 -7.83 -3.67 -7.50
N ALA A 301 -8.10 -2.49 -6.98
CA ALA A 301 -7.28 -1.84 -5.96
C ALA A 301 -8.02 -0.67 -5.32
N SER A 302 -7.82 -0.45 -4.02
CA SER A 302 -8.16 0.81 -3.37
C SER A 302 -7.03 1.82 -3.54
N GLN A 303 -5.78 1.40 -3.27
CA GLN A 303 -4.58 2.22 -3.39
C GLN A 303 -3.37 1.38 -3.83
N SER A 304 -2.28 2.03 -4.25
CA SER A 304 -1.04 1.35 -4.59
C SER A 304 0.20 2.12 -4.14
N GLY A 305 0.94 1.57 -3.17
CA GLY A 305 2.26 2.08 -2.80
C GLY A 305 3.26 2.03 -3.95
N VAL A 306 3.14 1.02 -4.85
CA VAL A 306 3.97 0.91 -6.05
C VAL A 306 3.72 2.06 -7.01
N ALA A 307 2.45 2.48 -7.18
CA ALA A 307 2.10 3.66 -7.96
C ALA A 307 2.74 4.92 -7.37
N ALA A 308 2.64 5.10 -6.05
CA ALA A 308 3.23 6.24 -5.35
C ALA A 308 4.76 6.30 -5.52
N ILE A 309 5.46 5.15 -5.48
CA ILE A 309 6.90 5.09 -5.78
C ILE A 309 7.14 5.46 -7.24
N ALA A 310 6.41 4.89 -8.19
CA ALA A 310 6.61 5.15 -9.63
C ALA A 310 6.40 6.63 -9.98
N MET A 311 5.40 7.28 -9.37
CA MET A 311 5.19 8.74 -9.48
C MET A 311 6.39 9.54 -8.96
N THR A 312 6.96 9.14 -7.82
CA THR A 312 8.14 9.80 -7.24
C THR A 312 9.35 9.72 -8.18
N PHE A 313 9.48 8.63 -8.96
CA PHE A 313 10.53 8.47 -9.97
C PHE A 313 10.17 9.08 -11.33
N GLY A 314 9.06 9.78 -11.47
CA GLY A 314 8.66 10.43 -12.71
C GLY A 314 8.38 9.46 -13.85
N LYS A 315 8.01 8.20 -13.57
CA LYS A 315 7.86 7.17 -14.59
C LYS A 315 6.51 7.26 -15.31
N PRO A 316 6.43 6.97 -16.62
CA PRO A 316 5.17 6.63 -17.26
C PRO A 316 4.61 5.35 -16.63
N ILE A 317 3.31 5.36 -16.29
CA ILE A 317 2.67 4.28 -15.57
C ILE A 317 1.43 3.83 -16.34
N ILE A 318 1.41 2.57 -16.78
CA ILE A 318 0.19 1.95 -17.32
C ILE A 318 -0.60 1.39 -16.15
N VAL A 319 -1.86 1.82 -16.02
CA VAL A 319 -2.73 1.51 -14.86
C VAL A 319 -4.09 1.05 -15.32
N SER A 320 -4.58 -0.06 -14.77
CA SER A 320 -5.98 -0.45 -14.96
C SER A 320 -6.94 0.52 -14.26
N ARG A 321 -8.07 0.84 -14.91
CA ARG A 321 -9.16 1.67 -14.34
C ARG A 321 -9.94 0.88 -13.29
N VAL A 322 -9.43 0.85 -12.05
CA VAL A 322 -10.04 0.09 -10.95
C VAL A 322 -10.07 0.89 -9.66
N GLY A 323 -11.26 0.99 -9.07
CA GLY A 323 -11.49 1.56 -7.73
C GLY A 323 -10.77 2.86 -7.45
N GLY A 324 -10.28 3.02 -6.23
CA GLY A 324 -9.53 4.22 -5.80
C GLY A 324 -8.18 4.41 -6.51
N LEU A 325 -7.65 3.38 -7.18
CA LEU A 325 -6.42 3.52 -7.96
C LEU A 325 -6.60 4.46 -9.15
N GLU A 326 -7.75 4.39 -9.86
CA GLU A 326 -8.07 5.31 -10.94
C GLU A 326 -8.09 6.77 -10.45
N GLU A 327 -8.76 7.03 -9.32
CA GLU A 327 -8.83 8.36 -8.72
C GLU A 327 -7.43 8.85 -8.30
N SER A 328 -6.66 8.01 -7.65
CA SER A 328 -5.33 8.38 -7.15
C SER A 328 -4.32 8.67 -8.25
N MET A 329 -4.52 8.10 -9.45
CA MET A 329 -3.64 8.26 -10.59
C MET A 329 -4.09 9.36 -11.57
N ALA A 330 -5.31 9.89 -11.44
CA ALA A 330 -5.86 10.88 -12.36
C ALA A 330 -5.10 12.22 -12.38
N GLU A 331 -4.48 12.59 -11.27
CA GLU A 331 -3.70 13.83 -11.16
C GLU A 331 -2.26 13.72 -11.69
N TYR A 332 -1.79 12.50 -12.00
CA TYR A 332 -0.45 12.28 -12.49
C TYR A 332 -0.42 12.26 -14.02
N SER A 333 0.24 13.21 -14.62
CA SER A 333 0.30 13.35 -16.09
C SER A 333 1.00 12.19 -16.82
N GLY A 334 1.80 11.40 -16.07
CA GLY A 334 2.46 10.18 -16.57
C GLY A 334 1.59 8.93 -16.56
N THR A 335 0.27 9.05 -16.33
CA THR A 335 -0.65 7.91 -16.25
C THR A 335 -1.27 7.58 -17.62
N TYR A 336 -1.19 6.31 -17.99
CA TYR A 336 -1.85 5.72 -19.16
C TYR A 336 -2.88 4.70 -18.68
N PHE A 337 -4.16 5.07 -18.76
CA PHE A 337 -5.24 4.22 -18.30
C PHE A 337 -5.64 3.16 -19.33
N VAL A 338 -5.82 1.91 -18.85
CA VAL A 338 -6.31 0.78 -19.65
C VAL A 338 -7.48 0.09 -18.94
N PRO A 339 -8.36 -0.63 -19.66
CA PRO A 339 -9.37 -1.49 -19.02
C PRO A 339 -8.70 -2.60 -18.19
N PRO A 340 -9.30 -3.05 -17.09
CA PRO A 340 -8.78 -4.18 -16.31
C PRO A 340 -8.89 -5.49 -17.11
N GLY A 341 -7.84 -6.31 -17.07
CA GLY A 341 -7.82 -7.61 -17.76
C GLY A 341 -7.66 -7.54 -19.28
N ASP A 342 -7.32 -6.39 -19.83
CA ASP A 342 -7.18 -6.17 -21.27
C ASP A 342 -5.69 -6.13 -21.68
N SER A 343 -5.20 -7.28 -22.16
CA SER A 343 -3.80 -7.41 -22.60
C SER A 343 -3.52 -6.56 -23.87
N ALA A 344 -4.47 -6.47 -24.80
CA ALA A 344 -4.30 -5.71 -26.01
C ALA A 344 -4.15 -4.20 -25.73
N ALA A 345 -4.99 -3.64 -24.85
CA ALA A 345 -4.86 -2.24 -24.43
C ALA A 345 -3.53 -1.96 -23.72
N ILE A 346 -3.02 -2.92 -22.92
CA ILE A 346 -1.69 -2.80 -22.29
C ILE A 346 -0.61 -2.80 -23.38
N ALA A 347 -0.68 -3.69 -24.39
CA ALA A 347 0.29 -3.77 -25.47
C ALA A 347 0.32 -2.47 -26.31
N GLU A 348 -0.85 -1.95 -26.65
CA GLU A 348 -0.97 -0.65 -27.36
C GLU A 348 -0.35 0.49 -26.57
N ALA A 349 -0.64 0.58 -25.27
CA ALA A 349 -0.06 1.60 -24.41
C ALA A 349 1.47 1.47 -24.31
N LEU A 350 2.00 0.25 -24.22
CA LEU A 350 3.45 -0.01 -24.24
C LEU A 350 4.09 0.49 -25.53
N VAL A 351 3.55 0.12 -26.69
CA VAL A 351 4.06 0.55 -28.01
C VAL A 351 4.06 2.08 -28.13
N ARG A 352 2.95 2.71 -27.72
CA ARG A 352 2.79 4.16 -27.74
C ARG A 352 3.86 4.85 -26.89
N ILE A 353 4.02 4.46 -25.61
CA ILE A 353 5.00 5.08 -24.70
C ILE A 353 6.43 4.89 -25.21
N MET A 354 6.76 3.70 -25.75
CA MET A 354 8.09 3.44 -26.30
C MET A 354 8.40 4.27 -27.57
N ALA A 355 7.38 4.60 -28.37
CA ALA A 355 7.52 5.48 -29.52
C ALA A 355 7.66 6.95 -29.10
N GLU A 356 6.87 7.40 -28.15
CA GLU A 356 6.85 8.78 -27.66
C GLU A 356 8.10 9.13 -26.84
N LYS A 357 8.67 8.16 -26.09
CA LYS A 357 9.81 8.34 -25.18
C LYS A 357 9.67 9.60 -24.32
N PRO A 358 8.60 9.70 -23.52
CA PRO A 358 8.33 10.92 -22.77
C PRO A 358 9.47 11.24 -21.80
N ALA A 359 9.72 12.52 -21.57
CA ALA A 359 10.57 12.97 -20.48
C ALA A 359 9.97 12.55 -19.14
N PRO A 360 10.76 12.49 -18.04
CA PRO A 360 10.23 12.22 -16.72
C PRO A 360 9.11 13.19 -16.36
N PHE A 361 8.05 12.66 -15.75
CA PHE A 361 6.90 13.44 -15.33
C PHE A 361 7.09 14.02 -13.93
N GLU A 362 6.53 15.20 -13.68
CA GLU A 362 6.53 15.79 -12.35
C GLU A 362 5.59 15.01 -11.41
N PRO A 363 6.06 14.64 -10.20
CA PRO A 363 5.20 14.03 -9.19
C PRO A 363 4.06 14.98 -8.80
N PRO A 364 2.85 14.47 -8.48
CA PRO A 364 1.78 15.31 -8.00
C PRO A 364 2.15 15.94 -6.64
N LYS A 365 1.60 17.13 -6.36
CA LYS A 365 1.78 17.81 -5.08
C LYS A 365 0.97 17.07 -3.99
N ARG A 366 1.55 16.03 -3.41
CA ARG A 366 0.99 15.21 -2.31
C ARG A 366 2.05 14.98 -1.25
N GLY A 367 2.72 16.07 -0.83
CA GLY A 367 3.71 16.02 0.23
C GLY A 367 3.07 15.66 1.58
N TRP A 368 3.86 15.10 2.47
CA TRP A 368 3.39 14.72 3.81
C TRP A 368 2.92 15.91 4.64
N GLU A 369 3.39 17.14 4.37
CA GLU A 369 2.90 18.36 4.99
C GLU A 369 1.41 18.61 4.66
N GLU A 370 1.03 18.48 3.38
CA GLU A 370 -0.37 18.60 2.95
C GLU A 370 -1.26 17.51 3.57
N ILE A 371 -0.72 16.29 3.65
CA ILE A 371 -1.41 15.17 4.31
C ILE A 371 -1.67 15.49 5.79
N VAL A 372 -0.66 16.01 6.50
CA VAL A 372 -0.81 16.44 7.91
C VAL A 372 -1.87 17.53 8.05
N GLU A 373 -1.97 18.48 7.12
CA GLU A 373 -3.02 19.51 7.15
C GLU A 373 -4.42 18.92 7.06
N LYS A 374 -4.61 17.94 6.15
CA LYS A 374 -5.88 17.23 6.03
C LYS A 374 -6.23 16.44 7.29
N TYR A 375 -5.22 15.78 7.91
CA TYR A 375 -5.43 15.11 9.20
C TYR A 375 -5.73 16.10 10.32
N SER A 376 -5.07 17.26 10.33
CA SER A 376 -5.33 18.30 11.34
C SER A 376 -6.79 18.76 11.34
N ALA A 377 -7.41 18.85 10.18
CA ALA A 377 -8.82 19.20 10.07
C ALA A 377 -9.77 18.23 10.79
N ILE A 378 -9.42 16.94 10.92
CA ILE A 378 -10.21 15.95 11.66
C ILE A 378 -9.73 15.77 13.10
N ILE A 379 -8.45 15.96 13.38
CA ILE A 379 -7.85 15.86 14.71
C ILE A 379 -8.34 17.01 15.59
N GLU A 380 -8.44 18.22 15.05
CA GLU A 380 -8.79 19.43 15.80
C GLU A 380 -10.30 19.60 16.08
N ARG A 381 -11.16 19.02 15.27
CA ARG A 381 -12.61 18.93 15.53
C ARG A 381 -12.91 18.04 16.74
#